data_2756a83faed8b6791b857056d62df2a8
#
_entry.id   2756a83faed8b6791b857056d62df2a8
#
_cell.length_a   1.000
_cell.length_b   1.000
_cell.length_c   1.000
_cell.angle_alpha   90.00
_cell.angle_beta   90.00
_cell.angle_gamma   90.00
#
_symmetry.space_group_name_H-M   'P 1'
#
loop_
_entity.id
_entity.type
_entity.pdbx_description
1 polymer ?
#
loop_
_entity_poly.entity_id
_entity_poly.type
_entity_poly.pdbx_seq_one_letter_code
_entity_poly.pdbx_strand_id
1 'polypeptide(L)'
;VVRLVGSEMCIRDRFYSDTLGGDSSTALSEYIDRGLVAWISFPMLLILVGPLAFEIKEQASKNGKGKFWLKIPFNAHIVHLGLVLLLIGHITTTVLVDRGDASHRITLVKDEIIINGDYGYEFTELMATEDGLEVGDGFVGAKITVYDYDGGEFEEIGVVEPGMLRFDRTGTARSEVDVLSRWSGDMVFIFDGTQAQGLMQQTSSSGLESVNLVRVTIYDLPGSHLVWIGWSLMMLGMLGVTYSGINKTKQLAAKNQKLSEQE
;
A
#
# COMPACT_ATOMS: atom_id res chain seq x y z
N VAL A 1 -14.51 10.87 27.37
CA VAL A 1 -13.23 10.50 28.02
C VAL A 1 -12.27 10.12 26.92
N VAL A 2 -11.34 11.01 26.63
CA VAL A 2 -10.27 10.75 25.64
C VAL A 2 -9.28 9.77 26.27
N ARG A 3 -9.22 8.56 25.74
CA ARG A 3 -8.25 7.55 26.16
C ARG A 3 -7.07 7.60 25.20
N LEU A 4 -6.02 8.32 25.58
CA LEU A 4 -4.72 8.27 24.90
C LEU A 4 -4.14 6.86 25.07
N VAL A 5 -4.18 6.07 24.03
CA VAL A 5 -3.35 4.87 23.90
C VAL A 5 -2.03 5.34 23.30
N GLY A 6 -0.98 5.34 24.14
CA GLY A 6 0.31 5.88 23.78
C GLY A 6 0.89 5.26 22.53
N SER A 7 1.03 6.05 21.49
CA SER A 7 1.67 5.69 20.23
C SER A 7 2.70 6.73 19.82
N GLU A 8 3.44 7.23 20.77
CA GLU A 8 4.67 7.91 20.40
C GLU A 8 5.72 6.84 20.06
N MET A 9 6.16 6.82 18.79
CA MET A 9 7.37 6.17 18.33
C MET A 9 7.35 4.73 17.82
N CYS A 10 6.32 4.27 17.13
CA CYS A 10 6.39 2.93 16.53
C CYS A 10 7.47 2.75 15.46
N ILE A 11 7.89 3.77 14.73
CA ILE A 11 8.94 3.64 13.71
C ILE A 11 10.35 3.65 14.34
N ARG A 12 10.60 4.52 15.32
CA ARG A 12 11.94 4.67 15.91
C ARG A 12 12.30 3.54 16.86
N ASP A 13 11.37 3.08 17.67
CA ASP A 13 11.65 2.04 18.66
C ASP A 13 11.74 0.65 18.05
N ARG A 14 11.07 0.38 16.93
CA ARG A 14 11.20 -0.87 16.17
C ARG A 14 12.50 -1.02 15.42
N PHE A 15 13.06 0.05 14.89
CA PHE A 15 14.41 -0.01 14.33
C PHE A 15 15.46 -0.46 15.35
N TYR A 16 15.21 -0.26 16.65
CA TYR A 16 16.17 -0.59 17.71
C TYR A 16 15.85 -1.88 18.48
N SER A 17 14.60 -2.24 18.70
CA SER A 17 14.27 -3.38 19.57
C SER A 17 14.41 -4.73 18.88
N ASP A 18 14.06 -4.82 17.60
CA ASP A 18 14.12 -6.09 16.87
C ASP A 18 15.52 -6.43 16.34
N THR A 19 16.43 -5.44 16.23
CA THR A 19 17.81 -5.65 15.79
C THR A 19 18.75 -6.13 16.91
N LEU A 20 18.39 -6.03 18.18
CA LEU A 20 19.29 -6.32 19.31
C LEU A 20 18.76 -7.36 20.31
N GLY A 21 17.56 -7.88 20.17
CA GLY A 21 16.89 -8.72 21.16
C GLY A 21 16.56 -10.16 20.75
N GLY A 22 17.12 -10.70 19.68
CA GLY A 22 16.84 -12.05 19.19
C GLY A 22 17.35 -13.16 20.11
N ASP A 23 16.48 -14.07 20.49
CA ASP A 23 16.76 -15.27 21.25
C ASP A 23 17.65 -16.24 20.44
N SER A 24 18.70 -16.79 21.04
CA SER A 24 19.89 -17.34 20.42
C SER A 24 19.80 -18.78 19.90
N SER A 25 18.70 -19.24 19.33
CA SER A 25 18.56 -20.68 19.03
C SER A 25 18.27 -21.13 17.60
N THR A 26 18.37 -20.28 16.57
CA THR A 26 17.93 -20.69 15.22
C THR A 26 18.81 -20.23 14.06
N ALA A 27 18.64 -20.89 12.88
CA ALA A 27 19.50 -20.86 11.71
C ALA A 27 19.83 -19.46 11.13
N LEU A 28 20.89 -19.37 10.35
CA LEU A 28 21.44 -18.17 9.69
C LEU A 28 20.37 -17.27 9.00
N SER A 29 19.21 -17.81 8.65
CA SER A 29 18.06 -17.09 8.09
C SER A 29 17.32 -16.20 9.10
N GLU A 30 17.46 -16.45 10.41
CA GLU A 30 16.90 -15.63 11.48
C GLU A 30 17.82 -14.48 11.89
N TYR A 31 19.12 -14.59 11.61
CA TYR A 31 20.06 -13.50 11.85
C TYR A 31 19.94 -12.34 10.85
N ILE A 32 19.33 -12.59 9.68
CA ILE A 32 19.04 -11.51 8.73
C ILE A 32 17.62 -11.03 9.01
N ASP A 33 17.47 -10.27 10.06
CA ASP A 33 16.22 -9.63 10.39
C ASP A 33 15.75 -8.71 9.24
N ARG A 34 14.45 -8.73 8.97
CA ARG A 34 13.81 -7.90 7.95
C ARG A 34 14.15 -6.41 8.13
N GLY A 35 14.22 -5.95 9.38
CA GLY A 35 14.62 -4.60 9.74
C GLY A 35 16.04 -4.26 9.30
N LEU A 36 17.02 -5.17 9.49
CA LEU A 36 18.41 -4.96 9.06
C LEU A 36 18.51 -4.82 7.54
N VAL A 37 17.82 -5.69 6.79
CA VAL A 37 17.78 -5.62 5.33
C VAL A 37 17.18 -4.29 4.86
N ALA A 38 16.08 -3.85 5.48
CA ALA A 38 15.47 -2.56 5.17
C ALA A 38 16.43 -1.40 5.50
N TRP A 39 17.10 -1.46 6.64
CA TRP A 39 18.03 -0.41 7.10
C TRP A 39 19.23 -0.23 6.18
N ILE A 40 19.72 -1.29 5.57
CA ILE A 40 20.82 -1.24 4.61
C ILE A 40 20.32 -0.87 3.21
N SER A 41 19.26 -1.53 2.74
CA SER A 41 18.78 -1.36 1.36
C SER A 41 18.09 -0.03 1.10
N PHE A 42 17.35 0.50 2.07
CA PHE A 42 16.61 1.74 1.91
C PHE A 42 17.52 2.96 1.61
N PRO A 43 18.58 3.25 2.38
CA PRO A 43 19.51 4.31 2.04
C PRO A 43 20.23 4.10 0.70
N MET A 44 20.61 2.85 0.38
CA MET A 44 21.23 2.53 -0.91
C MET A 44 20.30 2.84 -2.08
N LEU A 45 19.01 2.48 -1.98
CA LEU A 45 18.00 2.78 -2.99
C LEU A 45 17.79 4.28 -3.14
N LEU A 46 17.73 5.04 -2.02
CA LEU A 46 17.59 6.49 -2.05
C LEU A 46 18.76 7.17 -2.77
N ILE A 47 19.99 6.69 -2.55
CA ILE A 47 21.19 7.21 -3.23
C ILE A 47 21.10 6.97 -4.75
N LEU A 48 20.47 5.88 -5.22
CA LEU A 48 20.33 5.59 -6.64
C LEU A 48 19.33 6.49 -7.38
N VAL A 49 18.36 7.08 -6.67
CA VAL A 49 17.34 7.94 -7.29
C VAL A 49 17.95 9.16 -7.97
N GLY A 50 18.90 9.84 -7.30
CA GLY A 50 19.54 11.04 -7.82
C GLY A 50 20.27 10.82 -9.16
N PRO A 51 21.25 9.91 -9.25
CA PRO A 51 21.94 9.57 -10.49
C PRO A 51 20.98 9.14 -11.60
N LEU A 52 19.99 8.29 -11.31
CA LEU A 52 19.01 7.85 -12.32
C LEU A 52 18.18 9.02 -12.87
N ALA A 53 17.70 9.89 -12.00
CA ALA A 53 16.97 11.08 -12.41
C ALA A 53 17.84 12.03 -13.26
N PHE A 54 19.11 12.18 -12.89
CA PHE A 54 20.08 12.97 -13.64
C PHE A 54 20.31 12.39 -15.05
N GLU A 55 20.57 11.08 -15.16
CA GLU A 55 20.74 10.40 -16.45
C GLU A 55 19.51 10.52 -17.35
N ILE A 56 18.31 10.35 -16.80
CA ILE A 56 17.05 10.54 -17.52
C ILE A 56 16.96 11.96 -18.08
N LYS A 57 17.25 12.98 -17.25
CA LYS A 57 17.25 14.38 -17.66
C LYS A 57 18.28 14.66 -18.76
N GLU A 58 19.49 14.14 -18.60
CA GLU A 58 20.57 14.31 -19.58
C GLU A 58 20.23 13.65 -20.91
N GLN A 59 19.72 12.43 -20.91
CA GLN A 59 19.28 11.72 -22.12
C GLN A 59 18.12 12.43 -22.81
N ALA A 60 17.17 12.98 -22.05
CA ALA A 60 16.08 13.78 -22.59
C ALA A 60 16.60 15.06 -23.26
N SER A 61 17.56 15.75 -22.65
CA SER A 61 18.17 16.98 -23.17
C SER A 61 18.98 16.73 -24.45
N LYS A 62 19.83 15.70 -24.49
CA LYS A 62 20.71 15.38 -25.64
C LYS A 62 19.96 14.97 -26.90
N ASN A 63 18.78 14.38 -26.78
CA ASN A 63 18.05 13.81 -27.92
C ASN A 63 17.00 14.75 -28.55
N GLY A 64 16.89 16.00 -28.07
CA GLY A 64 15.96 16.99 -28.58
C GLY A 64 14.46 16.68 -28.32
N LYS A 65 13.61 17.68 -28.53
CA LYS A 65 12.17 17.57 -28.21
C LYS A 65 11.52 16.42 -29.00
N GLY A 66 11.00 15.43 -28.30
CA GLY A 66 10.14 14.37 -28.82
C GLY A 66 10.83 13.10 -29.36
N LYS A 67 12.16 13.04 -29.44
CA LYS A 67 12.88 11.85 -29.98
C LYS A 67 13.53 10.97 -28.89
N PHE A 68 13.55 11.39 -27.63
CA PHE A 68 14.18 10.66 -26.54
C PHE A 68 13.46 9.34 -26.21
N TRP A 69 12.13 9.30 -26.35
CA TRP A 69 11.31 8.08 -26.18
C TRP A 69 11.65 6.95 -27.16
N LEU A 70 12.32 7.27 -28.27
CA LEU A 70 12.77 6.30 -29.28
C LEU A 70 14.15 5.72 -28.97
N LYS A 71 14.74 6.06 -27.84
CA LYS A 71 16.09 5.62 -27.47
C LYS A 71 16.03 4.55 -26.39
N ILE A 72 16.65 3.40 -26.66
CA ILE A 72 16.77 2.29 -25.70
C ILE A 72 17.39 2.73 -24.36
N PRO A 73 18.52 3.50 -24.35
CA PRO A 73 19.13 3.91 -23.08
C PRO A 73 18.19 4.72 -22.19
N PHE A 74 17.43 5.67 -22.76
CA PHE A 74 16.47 6.47 -22.00
C PHE A 74 15.41 5.58 -21.33
N ASN A 75 14.79 4.69 -22.11
CA ASN A 75 13.76 3.80 -21.61
C ASN A 75 14.31 2.81 -20.56
N ALA A 76 15.56 2.36 -20.70
CA ALA A 76 16.21 1.52 -19.70
C ALA A 76 16.39 2.25 -18.35
N HIS A 77 16.77 3.53 -18.36
CA HIS A 77 16.86 4.32 -17.12
C HIS A 77 15.49 4.53 -16.48
N ILE A 78 14.41 4.69 -17.28
CA ILE A 78 13.04 4.74 -16.76
C ILE A 78 12.67 3.43 -16.05
N VAL A 79 13.02 2.26 -16.64
CA VAL A 79 12.78 0.96 -15.99
C VAL A 79 13.54 0.86 -14.66
N HIS A 80 14.81 1.25 -14.64
CA HIS A 80 15.63 1.20 -13.42
C HIS A 80 15.08 2.15 -12.34
N LEU A 81 14.69 3.38 -12.70
CA LEU A 81 14.06 4.29 -11.76
C LEU A 81 12.74 3.71 -11.22
N GLY A 82 11.91 3.13 -12.10
CA GLY A 82 10.68 2.47 -11.71
C GLY A 82 10.92 1.34 -10.72
N LEU A 83 11.94 0.50 -10.96
CA LEU A 83 12.33 -0.58 -10.05
C LEU A 83 12.78 -0.05 -8.68
N VAL A 84 13.60 1.00 -8.66
CA VAL A 84 14.07 1.61 -7.41
C VAL A 84 12.89 2.17 -6.60
N LEU A 85 11.98 2.91 -7.23
CA LEU A 85 10.79 3.45 -6.56
C LEU A 85 9.86 2.34 -6.05
N LEU A 86 9.65 1.28 -6.85
CA LEU A 86 8.86 0.13 -6.44
C LEU A 86 9.47 -0.55 -5.19
N LEU A 87 10.79 -0.75 -5.17
CA LEU A 87 11.47 -1.35 -4.02
C LEU A 87 11.41 -0.45 -2.78
N ILE A 88 11.57 0.86 -2.93
CA ILE A 88 11.39 1.82 -1.84
C ILE A 88 9.98 1.71 -1.27
N GLY A 89 8.96 1.80 -2.13
CA GLY A 89 7.56 1.66 -1.73
C GLY A 89 7.26 0.29 -1.08
N HIS A 90 7.84 -0.79 -1.61
CA HIS A 90 7.69 -2.12 -1.01
C HIS A 90 8.29 -2.18 0.41
N ILE A 91 9.48 -1.64 0.62
CA ILE A 91 10.11 -1.60 1.94
C ILE A 91 9.23 -0.82 2.93
N THR A 92 8.75 0.36 2.53
CA THR A 92 7.93 1.20 3.42
C THR A 92 6.58 0.58 3.76
N THR A 93 5.96 -0.16 2.84
CA THR A 93 4.61 -0.71 3.03
C THR A 93 4.57 -2.13 3.58
N THR A 94 5.66 -2.89 3.47
CA THR A 94 5.67 -4.31 3.87
C THR A 94 6.73 -4.66 4.90
N VAL A 95 7.94 -4.10 4.77
CA VAL A 95 9.04 -4.45 5.68
C VAL A 95 9.00 -3.62 6.95
N LEU A 96 8.70 -2.31 6.82
CA LEU A 96 8.63 -1.39 7.96
C LEU A 96 7.28 -1.44 8.69
N VAL A 97 6.23 -2.02 8.08
CA VAL A 97 4.94 -2.24 8.73
C VAL A 97 4.91 -3.64 9.35
N ASP A 98 4.94 -3.72 10.67
CA ASP A 98 4.77 -5.00 11.39
C ASP A 98 3.29 -5.37 11.45
N ARG A 99 2.87 -6.21 10.53
CA ARG A 99 1.47 -6.66 10.44
C ARG A 99 1.06 -7.57 11.60
N GLY A 100 2.00 -8.06 12.39
CA GLY A 100 1.75 -8.90 13.58
C GLY A 100 1.44 -8.09 14.82
N ASP A 101 1.71 -6.79 14.83
CA ASP A 101 1.53 -5.95 16.00
C ASP A 101 0.06 -5.80 16.39
N ALA A 102 -0.21 -6.02 17.67
CA ALA A 102 -1.52 -5.83 18.25
C ALA A 102 -2.01 -4.37 18.23
N SER A 103 -1.10 -3.40 18.11
CA SER A 103 -1.44 -1.97 18.03
C SER A 103 -2.25 -1.59 16.79
N HIS A 104 -2.20 -2.42 15.73
CA HIS A 104 -3.03 -2.23 14.55
C HIS A 104 -4.49 -2.63 14.76
N ARG A 105 -4.78 -3.43 15.81
CA ARG A 105 -6.15 -3.85 16.15
C ARG A 105 -6.76 -2.88 17.13
N ILE A 106 -7.77 -2.16 16.68
CA ILE A 106 -8.43 -1.13 17.46
C ILE A 106 -9.87 -1.55 17.69
N THR A 107 -10.35 -1.34 18.92
CA THR A 107 -11.78 -1.47 19.25
C THR A 107 -12.37 -0.08 19.25
N LEU A 108 -13.31 0.16 18.36
CA LEU A 108 -14.03 1.41 18.22
C LEU A 108 -15.35 1.33 18.98
N VAL A 109 -15.66 2.39 19.71
CA VAL A 109 -16.93 2.58 20.43
C VAL A 109 -17.80 3.48 19.56
N LYS A 110 -19.09 3.19 19.51
CA LYS A 110 -20.03 3.98 18.72
C LYS A 110 -20.10 5.41 19.21
N ASP A 111 -20.05 6.35 18.26
CA ASP A 111 -20.12 7.80 18.49
C ASP A 111 -19.00 8.34 19.44
N GLU A 112 -17.87 7.60 19.55
CA GLU A 112 -16.70 8.01 20.33
C GLU A 112 -15.46 8.03 19.43
N ILE A 113 -14.71 9.14 19.44
CA ILE A 113 -13.45 9.24 18.68
C ILE A 113 -12.34 8.55 19.47
N ILE A 114 -11.78 7.50 18.90
CA ILE A 114 -10.62 6.79 19.43
C ILE A 114 -9.36 7.26 18.72
N ILE A 115 -8.43 7.83 19.46
CA ILE A 115 -7.16 8.32 18.91
C ILE A 115 -6.14 7.18 18.89
N ASN A 116 -5.52 6.96 17.74
CA ASN A 116 -4.38 6.07 17.57
C ASN A 116 -3.34 6.72 16.64
N GLY A 117 -2.21 7.12 17.20
CA GLY A 117 -1.22 7.92 16.51
C GLY A 117 -1.71 9.34 16.22
N ASP A 118 -1.51 9.76 14.98
CA ASP A 118 -1.87 11.08 14.50
C ASP A 118 -3.31 11.13 13.96
N TYR A 119 -4.12 10.05 14.19
CA TYR A 119 -5.45 9.94 13.63
C TYR A 119 -6.50 9.61 14.69
N GLY A 120 -7.71 10.14 14.49
CA GLY A 120 -8.92 9.80 15.21
C GLY A 120 -9.84 8.92 14.36
N TYR A 121 -10.50 7.95 14.99
CA TYR A 121 -11.43 7.05 14.34
C TYR A 121 -12.74 7.02 15.11
N GLU A 122 -13.85 7.25 14.41
CA GLU A 122 -15.18 7.22 14.96
C GLU A 122 -16.04 6.18 14.27
N PHE A 123 -16.54 5.20 15.01
CA PHE A 123 -17.51 4.25 14.50
C PHE A 123 -18.91 4.88 14.61
N THR A 124 -19.57 5.11 13.47
CA THR A 124 -20.88 5.75 13.41
C THR A 124 -22.03 4.75 13.39
N GLU A 125 -21.95 3.75 12.51
CA GLU A 125 -23.01 2.76 12.37
C GLU A 125 -22.52 1.42 11.84
N LEU A 126 -23.22 0.34 12.21
CA LEU A 126 -23.07 -0.96 11.59
C LEU A 126 -24.02 -1.05 10.40
N MET A 127 -23.51 -1.42 9.24
CA MET A 127 -24.27 -1.60 8.04
C MET A 127 -24.49 -3.09 7.77
N ALA A 128 -25.71 -3.44 7.33
CA ALA A 128 -26.00 -4.77 6.80
C ALA A 128 -26.93 -4.60 5.60
N THR A 129 -26.57 -5.21 4.48
CA THR A 129 -27.40 -5.23 3.27
C THR A 129 -27.32 -6.59 2.60
N GLU A 130 -28.44 -7.00 1.99
CA GLU A 130 -28.56 -8.21 1.19
C GLU A 130 -28.90 -7.87 -0.28
N ASP A 131 -29.33 -6.63 -0.53
CA ASP A 131 -29.76 -6.17 -1.84
C ASP A 131 -28.76 -5.20 -2.47
N GLY A 132 -28.69 -5.23 -3.80
CA GLY A 132 -27.91 -4.24 -4.57
C GLY A 132 -26.39 -4.45 -4.57
N LEU A 133 -25.89 -5.57 -4.06
CA LEU A 133 -24.47 -5.89 -4.08
C LEU A 133 -24.02 -6.32 -5.48
N GLU A 134 -22.88 -5.79 -5.93
CA GLU A 134 -22.26 -6.27 -7.19
C GLU A 134 -21.67 -7.67 -7.03
N VAL A 135 -21.22 -8.00 -5.83
CA VAL A 135 -20.56 -9.26 -5.48
C VAL A 135 -21.04 -9.75 -4.11
N GLY A 136 -21.32 -11.04 -4.00
CA GLY A 136 -21.78 -11.68 -2.75
C GLY A 136 -23.30 -11.66 -2.57
N ASP A 137 -23.77 -12.37 -1.55
CA ASP A 137 -25.18 -12.55 -1.20
C ASP A 137 -25.59 -11.77 0.04
N GLY A 138 -24.65 -11.08 0.68
CA GLY A 138 -24.86 -10.20 1.82
C GLY A 138 -23.57 -9.51 2.23
N PHE A 139 -23.70 -8.31 2.81
CA PHE A 139 -22.60 -7.52 3.34
C PHE A 139 -22.93 -7.10 4.78
N VAL A 140 -21.94 -7.19 5.65
CA VAL A 140 -21.95 -6.61 7.00
C VAL A 140 -20.65 -5.84 7.19
N GLY A 141 -20.74 -4.58 7.52
CA GLY A 141 -19.58 -3.70 7.71
C GLY A 141 -19.82 -2.59 8.71
N ALA A 142 -18.76 -1.86 8.99
CA ALA A 142 -18.78 -0.72 9.88
C ALA A 142 -18.48 0.55 9.11
N LYS A 143 -19.29 1.58 9.28
CA LYS A 143 -18.99 2.90 8.78
C LYS A 143 -18.14 3.65 9.80
N ILE A 144 -16.97 4.09 9.35
CA ILE A 144 -15.96 4.70 10.21
C ILE A 144 -15.56 6.04 9.58
N THR A 145 -15.70 7.11 10.36
CA THR A 145 -15.17 8.43 10.00
C THR A 145 -13.75 8.55 10.51
N VAL A 146 -12.86 9.01 9.67
CA VAL A 146 -11.43 9.15 9.96
C VAL A 146 -11.09 10.62 10.04
N TYR A 147 -10.37 10.99 11.09
CA TYR A 147 -9.94 12.36 11.36
C TYR A 147 -8.43 12.43 11.42
N ASP A 148 -7.85 13.51 10.90
CA ASP A 148 -6.50 13.94 11.22
C ASP A 148 -6.52 14.63 12.59
N TYR A 149 -5.56 14.32 13.45
CA TYR A 149 -5.48 14.87 14.79
C TYR A 149 -4.20 15.68 14.97
N ASP A 150 -4.33 17.00 14.98
CA ASP A 150 -3.22 17.92 15.23
C ASP A 150 -3.53 18.82 16.44
N GLY A 151 -2.75 18.66 17.49
CA GLY A 151 -2.73 19.57 18.64
C GLY A 151 -4.04 19.73 19.42
N GLY A 152 -5.01 18.82 19.24
CA GLY A 152 -6.32 18.84 19.91
C GLY A 152 -7.49 19.18 19.00
N GLU A 153 -7.24 19.45 17.74
CA GLU A 153 -8.26 19.65 16.71
C GLU A 153 -8.40 18.38 15.86
N PHE A 154 -9.64 18.11 15.43
CA PHE A 154 -9.97 16.99 14.56
C PHE A 154 -10.44 17.55 13.22
N GLU A 155 -9.78 17.16 12.15
CA GLU A 155 -10.20 17.45 10.77
C GLU A 155 -10.63 16.14 10.11
N GLU A 156 -11.87 16.09 9.62
CA GLU A 156 -12.37 14.93 8.89
C GLU A 156 -11.62 14.78 7.56
N ILE A 157 -10.97 13.63 7.36
CA ILE A 157 -10.22 13.33 6.14
C ILE A 157 -10.93 12.30 5.25
N GLY A 158 -11.93 11.60 5.75
CA GLY A 158 -12.77 10.71 4.95
C GLY A 158 -13.57 9.71 5.76
N VAL A 159 -14.39 8.96 5.04
CA VAL A 159 -15.23 7.88 5.58
C VAL A 159 -14.87 6.59 4.88
N VAL A 160 -14.80 5.48 5.63
CA VAL A 160 -14.51 4.14 5.12
C VAL A 160 -15.55 3.15 5.63
N GLU A 161 -15.77 2.09 4.85
CA GLU A 161 -16.82 1.10 5.09
C GLU A 161 -16.26 -0.35 5.00
N PRO A 162 -15.25 -0.70 5.83
CA PRO A 162 -14.72 -2.06 5.84
C PRO A 162 -15.75 -3.06 6.36
N GLY A 163 -15.79 -4.26 5.77
CA GLY A 163 -16.79 -5.25 6.15
C GLY A 163 -16.45 -6.67 5.73
N MET A 164 -17.51 -7.49 5.65
CA MET A 164 -17.45 -8.87 5.21
C MET A 164 -18.57 -9.14 4.21
N LEU A 165 -18.20 -9.72 3.08
CA LEU A 165 -19.13 -10.28 2.10
C LEU A 165 -19.46 -11.73 2.46
N ARG A 166 -20.73 -12.09 2.35
CA ARG A 166 -21.25 -13.45 2.51
C ARG A 166 -21.50 -14.06 1.13
N PHE A 167 -21.17 -15.33 0.99
CA PHE A 167 -21.43 -16.12 -0.22
C PHE A 167 -22.19 -17.39 0.18
N ASP A 168 -23.50 -17.38 0.02
CA ASP A 168 -24.38 -18.45 0.50
C ASP A 168 -24.14 -19.78 -0.23
N ARG A 169 -23.81 -19.69 -1.53
CA ARG A 169 -23.53 -20.88 -2.36
C ARG A 169 -22.31 -21.67 -1.88
N THR A 170 -21.32 -21.02 -1.30
CA THR A 170 -20.08 -21.67 -0.83
C THR A 170 -20.02 -21.78 0.68
N GLY A 171 -20.93 -21.14 1.39
CA GLY A 171 -20.89 -21.03 2.86
C GLY A 171 -19.68 -20.27 3.39
N THR A 172 -19.06 -19.44 2.57
CA THR A 172 -17.85 -18.70 2.92
C THR A 172 -18.16 -17.23 3.16
N ALA A 173 -17.36 -16.61 4.02
CA ALA A 173 -17.34 -15.17 4.20
C ALA A 173 -15.96 -14.65 3.73
N ARG A 174 -15.95 -13.48 3.10
CA ARG A 174 -14.74 -12.83 2.58
C ARG A 174 -14.64 -11.43 3.16
N SER A 175 -13.45 -11.06 3.63
CA SER A 175 -13.20 -9.69 4.08
C SER A 175 -13.27 -8.74 2.89
N GLU A 176 -14.06 -7.69 3.05
CA GLU A 176 -14.09 -6.51 2.19
C GLU A 176 -13.27 -5.45 2.88
N VAL A 177 -12.15 -5.13 2.27
CA VAL A 177 -11.17 -4.16 2.79
C VAL A 177 -11.48 -2.82 2.17
N ASP A 178 -11.53 -1.77 2.99
CA ASP A 178 -11.63 -0.41 2.48
C ASP A 178 -10.34 0.38 2.66
N VAL A 179 -10.10 1.34 1.80
CA VAL A 179 -8.84 2.07 1.71
C VAL A 179 -9.07 3.57 1.62
N LEU A 180 -8.52 4.29 2.57
CA LEU A 180 -8.44 5.74 2.51
C LEU A 180 -7.11 6.16 1.89
N SER A 181 -7.15 6.63 0.64
CA SER A 181 -5.96 7.12 -0.06
C SER A 181 -5.62 8.55 0.34
N ARG A 182 -4.37 8.76 0.77
CA ARG A 182 -3.82 10.06 1.15
C ARG A 182 -2.57 10.34 0.32
N TRP A 183 -2.15 11.60 0.25
CA TRP A 183 -0.95 11.98 -0.50
C TRP A 183 0.34 11.29 0.04
N SER A 184 0.39 10.97 1.33
CA SER A 184 1.52 10.29 2.00
C SER A 184 1.53 8.76 1.78
N GLY A 185 0.39 8.19 1.40
CA GLY A 185 0.17 6.75 1.25
C GLY A 185 -1.26 6.35 1.60
N ASP A 186 -1.53 5.06 1.54
CA ASP A 186 -2.85 4.51 1.80
C ASP A 186 -3.00 4.09 3.27
N MET A 187 -4.18 4.26 3.81
CA MET A 187 -4.60 3.69 5.07
C MET A 187 -5.61 2.58 4.80
N VAL A 188 -5.32 1.38 5.23
CA VAL A 188 -6.10 0.17 4.91
C VAL A 188 -6.88 -0.27 6.14
N PHE A 189 -8.19 -0.42 6.00
CA PHE A 189 -9.11 -0.82 7.04
C PHE A 189 -9.63 -2.23 6.78
N ILE A 190 -9.49 -3.11 7.76
CA ILE A 190 -9.92 -4.50 7.69
C ILE A 190 -10.85 -4.78 8.86
N PHE A 191 -12.08 -5.17 8.56
CA PHE A 191 -13.04 -5.60 9.58
C PHE A 191 -12.59 -6.93 10.21
N ASP A 192 -12.56 -7.00 11.53
CA ASP A 192 -12.19 -8.25 12.24
C ASP A 192 -13.30 -9.29 12.12
N GLY A 193 -13.10 -10.24 11.21
CA GLY A 193 -14.07 -11.30 10.95
C GLY A 193 -14.37 -12.21 12.17
N THR A 194 -13.50 -12.23 13.18
CA THR A 194 -13.72 -13.07 14.38
C THR A 194 -14.91 -12.60 15.21
N GLN A 195 -15.29 -11.34 15.09
CA GLN A 195 -16.47 -10.77 15.76
C GLN A 195 -17.78 -10.99 15.01
N ALA A 196 -17.74 -11.37 13.72
CA ALA A 196 -18.91 -11.40 12.84
C ALA A 196 -20.06 -12.26 13.40
N GLN A 197 -19.76 -13.43 13.96
CA GLN A 197 -20.78 -14.31 14.53
C GLN A 197 -21.46 -13.68 15.75
N GLY A 198 -20.69 -13.04 16.64
CA GLY A 198 -21.25 -12.35 17.81
C GLY A 198 -22.12 -11.16 17.41
N LEU A 199 -21.67 -10.38 16.42
CA LEU A 199 -22.43 -9.25 15.87
C LEU A 199 -23.74 -9.72 15.21
N MET A 200 -23.71 -10.80 14.42
CA MET A 200 -24.93 -11.37 13.83
C MET A 200 -25.95 -11.82 14.88
N GLN A 201 -25.49 -12.44 15.97
CA GLN A 201 -26.36 -12.84 17.05
C GLN A 201 -26.96 -11.63 17.79
N GLN A 202 -26.16 -10.62 18.03
CA GLN A 202 -26.61 -9.37 18.68
C GLN A 202 -27.61 -8.62 17.79
N THR A 203 -27.32 -8.47 16.50
CA THR A 203 -28.19 -7.75 15.55
C THR A 203 -29.53 -8.48 15.34
N SER A 204 -29.53 -9.81 15.29
CA SER A 204 -30.77 -10.58 15.15
C SER A 204 -31.66 -10.50 16.39
N SER A 205 -31.12 -10.30 17.58
CA SER A 205 -31.90 -10.19 18.83
C SER A 205 -32.31 -8.76 19.16
N SER A 206 -31.51 -7.77 18.84
CA SER A 206 -31.66 -6.40 19.36
C SER A 206 -31.59 -5.30 18.26
N GLY A 207 -31.40 -5.68 16.98
CA GLY A 207 -31.27 -4.77 15.85
C GLY A 207 -29.85 -4.24 15.66
N LEU A 208 -29.61 -3.63 14.50
CA LEU A 208 -28.29 -3.09 14.10
C LEU A 208 -27.79 -1.98 15.04
N GLU A 209 -28.72 -1.16 15.53
CA GLU A 209 -28.39 -0.04 16.41
C GLU A 209 -27.88 -0.46 17.80
N SER A 210 -28.10 -1.73 18.20
CA SER A 210 -27.63 -2.26 19.47
C SER A 210 -26.13 -2.48 19.54
N VAL A 211 -25.44 -2.45 18.37
CA VAL A 211 -23.99 -2.67 18.29
C VAL A 211 -23.27 -1.38 18.64
N ASN A 212 -22.61 -1.39 19.79
CA ASN A 212 -21.85 -0.25 20.30
C ASN A 212 -20.33 -0.41 20.15
N LEU A 213 -19.85 -1.57 19.73
CA LEU A 213 -18.43 -1.88 19.66
C LEU A 213 -18.12 -2.63 18.36
N VAL A 214 -17.08 -2.20 17.65
CA VAL A 214 -16.53 -2.94 16.51
C VAL A 214 -15.02 -3.01 16.61
N ARG A 215 -14.43 -4.11 16.16
CA ARG A 215 -12.99 -4.27 16.06
C ARG A 215 -12.57 -4.19 14.61
N VAL A 216 -11.55 -3.39 14.36
CA VAL A 216 -10.94 -3.22 13.04
C VAL A 216 -9.44 -3.31 13.16
N THR A 217 -8.81 -3.74 12.08
CA THR A 217 -7.36 -3.68 11.93
C THR A 217 -7.05 -2.57 10.95
N ILE A 218 -6.21 -1.63 11.33
CA ILE A 218 -5.85 -0.46 10.54
C ILE A 218 -4.35 -0.50 10.27
N TYR A 219 -3.97 -0.48 8.97
CA TYR A 219 -2.59 -0.36 8.56
C TYR A 219 -2.37 0.97 7.88
N ASP A 220 -1.45 1.75 8.40
CA ASP A 220 -0.90 2.90 7.69
C ASP A 220 0.24 2.43 6.79
N LEU A 221 0.14 2.69 5.48
CA LEU A 221 1.08 2.24 4.45
C LEU A 221 1.75 3.44 3.77
N PRO A 222 2.67 4.13 4.46
CA PRO A 222 3.32 5.30 3.90
C PRO A 222 4.12 4.91 2.65
N GLY A 223 3.99 5.73 1.60
CA GLY A 223 4.69 5.50 0.33
C GLY A 223 4.11 4.40 -0.56
N SER A 224 2.88 3.90 -0.31
CA SER A 224 2.18 2.95 -1.19
C SER A 224 2.11 3.45 -2.64
N HIS A 225 1.95 4.75 -2.86
CA HIS A 225 1.97 5.37 -4.18
C HIS A 225 3.27 5.11 -4.95
N LEU A 226 4.41 4.97 -4.25
CA LEU A 226 5.69 4.67 -4.90
C LEU A 226 5.68 3.28 -5.55
N VAL A 227 4.94 2.32 -4.99
CA VAL A 227 4.76 0.99 -5.60
C VAL A 227 4.05 1.14 -6.95
N TRP A 228 2.94 1.86 -7.00
CA TRP A 228 2.17 2.06 -8.22
C TRP A 228 2.90 2.91 -9.25
N ILE A 229 3.56 3.99 -8.82
CA ILE A 229 4.38 4.84 -9.69
C ILE A 229 5.55 4.03 -10.26
N GLY A 230 6.26 3.29 -9.41
CA GLY A 230 7.38 2.45 -9.81
C GLY A 230 6.97 1.39 -10.82
N TRP A 231 5.86 0.67 -10.55
CA TRP A 231 5.31 -0.32 -11.48
C TRP A 231 4.92 0.30 -12.84
N SER A 232 4.23 1.44 -12.82
CA SER A 232 3.82 2.15 -14.02
C SER A 232 5.01 2.61 -14.87
N LEU A 233 6.05 3.15 -14.24
CA LEU A 233 7.29 3.54 -14.93
C LEU A 233 8.00 2.34 -15.55
N MET A 234 8.07 1.21 -14.84
CA MET A 234 8.64 -0.02 -15.39
C MET A 234 7.89 -0.48 -16.64
N MET A 235 6.56 -0.51 -16.60
CA MET A 235 5.73 -0.91 -17.74
C MET A 235 5.93 0.03 -18.93
N LEU A 236 5.89 1.34 -18.71
CA LEU A 236 6.11 2.35 -19.76
C LEU A 236 7.53 2.26 -20.36
N GLY A 237 8.53 2.10 -19.50
CA GLY A 237 9.93 1.93 -19.95
C GLY A 237 10.11 0.66 -20.77
N MET A 238 9.54 -0.48 -20.35
CA MET A 238 9.59 -1.74 -21.11
C MET A 238 8.90 -1.63 -22.46
N LEU A 239 7.73 -1.00 -22.53
CA LEU A 239 7.05 -0.72 -23.80
C LEU A 239 7.93 0.15 -24.72
N GLY A 240 8.59 1.16 -24.17
CA GLY A 240 9.53 2.02 -24.91
C GLY A 240 10.74 1.26 -25.43
N VAL A 241 11.34 0.36 -24.64
CA VAL A 241 12.46 -0.50 -25.08
C VAL A 241 12.03 -1.41 -26.22
N THR A 242 10.88 -2.07 -26.08
CA THR A 242 10.33 -2.99 -27.09
C THR A 242 10.07 -2.25 -28.41
N TYR A 243 9.38 -1.11 -28.35
CA TYR A 243 9.09 -0.29 -29.52
C TYR A 243 10.37 0.18 -30.23
N SER A 244 11.35 0.65 -29.47
CA SER A 244 12.65 1.10 -29.99
C SER A 244 13.44 -0.05 -30.63
N GLY A 245 13.37 -1.25 -30.02
CA GLY A 245 13.98 -2.47 -30.55
C GLY A 245 13.41 -2.87 -31.92
N ILE A 246 12.07 -2.93 -32.01
CA ILE A 246 11.37 -3.26 -33.27
C ILE A 246 11.75 -2.27 -34.39
N ASN A 247 11.76 -0.98 -34.08
CA ASN A 247 12.13 0.04 -35.09
C ASN A 247 13.58 -0.10 -35.54
N LYS A 248 14.52 -0.39 -34.65
CA LYS A 248 15.91 -0.65 -34.98
C LYS A 248 16.06 -1.88 -35.88
N THR A 249 15.36 -2.96 -35.59
CA THR A 249 15.37 -4.18 -36.39
C THR A 249 14.84 -3.92 -37.82
N LYS A 250 13.72 -3.18 -37.96
CA LYS A 250 13.18 -2.78 -39.26
C LYS A 250 14.14 -1.94 -40.05
N GLN A 251 14.84 -0.98 -39.43
CA GLN A 251 15.85 -0.15 -40.10
C GLN A 251 17.06 -0.97 -40.58
N LEU A 252 17.52 -1.94 -39.79
CA LEU A 252 18.61 -2.83 -40.17
C LEU A 252 18.21 -3.74 -41.33
N ALA A 253 17.01 -4.31 -41.33
CA ALA A 253 16.49 -5.11 -42.43
C ALA A 253 16.43 -4.31 -43.74
N ALA A 254 15.87 -3.10 -43.70
CA ALA A 254 15.80 -2.22 -44.87
C ALA A 254 17.19 -1.80 -45.40
N LYS A 255 18.17 -1.62 -44.47
CA LYS A 255 19.56 -1.33 -44.89
C LYS A 255 20.21 -2.52 -45.57
N ASN A 256 20.03 -3.74 -45.03
CA ASN A 256 20.60 -4.95 -45.63
C ASN A 256 19.99 -5.25 -47.00
N GLN A 257 18.68 -5.02 -47.19
CA GLN A 257 18.03 -5.18 -48.48
C GLN A 257 18.65 -4.21 -49.54
N LYS A 258 18.87 -2.94 -49.21
CA LYS A 258 19.50 -1.98 -50.12
C LYS A 258 20.92 -2.35 -50.49
N LEU A 259 21.67 -2.99 -49.58
CA LEU A 259 23.04 -3.43 -49.90
C LEU A 259 23.02 -4.63 -50.87
N SER A 260 22.08 -5.57 -50.73
CA SER A 260 21.92 -6.72 -51.61
C SER A 260 21.39 -6.35 -53.02
N GLU A 261 20.77 -5.18 -53.18
CA GLU A 261 20.32 -4.67 -54.50
C GLU A 261 21.43 -3.91 -55.24
N GLN A 262 22.57 -3.64 -54.59
CA GLN A 262 23.72 -2.94 -55.16
C GLN A 262 24.88 -3.89 -55.59
N GLU A 263 24.81 -5.14 -55.21
CA GLU A 263 25.71 -6.22 -55.68
C GLU A 263 25.09 -6.94 -56.90
#